data_1733a4eb9a86a0eb8941e55bd8df0b4f
#
_entry.id   1733a4eb9a86a0eb8941e55bd8df0b4f
#
_cell.length_a   1.000
_cell.length_b   1.000
_cell.length_c   1.000
_cell.angle_alpha   90.00
_cell.angle_beta   90.00
_cell.angle_gamma   90.00
#
_symmetry.space_group_name_H-M   'P 1'
#
loop_
_entity.id
_entity.type
_entity.pdbx_description
1 polymer ?
#
loop_
_entity_poly.entity_id
_entity_poly.type
_entity_poly.pdbx_seq_one_letter_code
_entity_poly.pdbx_strand_id
1 'polypeptide(L)'
;EALIKQHINGCQKGKILDVGCGTGFISLIFAKIGCEVIAIDNNIAMLKAAAKISEELGFLNKITFMLKDAESMDFTDNTFDTVVSRHAFWLFNNPKKVYGEWYRILKSGGCMLNLDANWLFPFWGEEQAKHFRSDEDILTKRYGTFRDYYHDKDMMNEFKKLPLSYIKRPEWDLKICKETGFKEIEIETLAQEKYWNSFMALRYRTMPTFLVKAKK
;
A
#
# COMPACT_ATOMS: atom_id res chain seq x y z
N GLU A 1 -3.18 -10.23 6.81
CA GLU A 1 -2.04 -10.78 7.58
C GLU A 1 -1.42 -11.99 6.87
N ALA A 2 -2.21 -13.01 6.47
CA ALA A 2 -1.70 -14.21 5.79
C ALA A 2 -0.91 -13.90 4.50
N LEU A 3 -1.41 -13.02 3.64
CA LEU A 3 -0.73 -12.56 2.43
C LEU A 3 0.66 -11.99 2.75
N ILE A 4 0.73 -11.04 3.68
CA ILE A 4 1.99 -10.41 4.07
C ILE A 4 2.97 -11.46 4.62
N LYS A 5 2.50 -12.34 5.50
CA LYS A 5 3.33 -13.43 6.04
C LYS A 5 3.87 -14.37 4.96
N GLN A 6 3.08 -14.68 3.94
CA GLN A 6 3.50 -15.52 2.81
C GLN A 6 4.63 -14.84 2.01
N HIS A 7 4.54 -13.54 1.76
CA HIS A 7 5.50 -12.80 0.93
C HIS A 7 6.72 -12.27 1.68
N ILE A 8 6.63 -12.12 3.01
CA ILE A 8 7.79 -11.85 3.88
C ILE A 8 8.79 -13.00 3.84
N ASN A 9 8.37 -14.24 3.56
CA ASN A 9 9.28 -15.36 3.36
C ASN A 9 10.20 -15.06 2.15
N GLY A 10 11.48 -14.75 2.43
CA GLY A 10 12.47 -14.30 1.44
C GLY A 10 12.81 -12.81 1.51
N CYS A 11 12.08 -12.00 2.32
CA CYS A 11 12.53 -10.69 2.76
C CYS A 11 13.29 -10.83 4.07
N GLN A 12 14.36 -10.02 4.24
CA GLN A 12 15.16 -10.08 5.46
C GLN A 12 14.33 -9.54 6.65
N LYS A 13 14.36 -10.27 7.77
CA LYS A 13 13.88 -9.75 9.04
C LYS A 13 14.95 -8.80 9.58
N GLY A 14 14.53 -7.63 10.01
CA GLY A 14 15.47 -6.63 10.52
C GLY A 14 14.79 -5.28 10.67
N LYS A 15 15.35 -4.26 10.07
CA LYS A 15 14.82 -2.91 10.10
C LYS A 15 13.89 -2.67 8.91
N ILE A 16 12.63 -2.41 9.21
CA ILE A 16 11.56 -2.26 8.23
C ILE A 16 11.15 -0.80 8.14
N LEU A 17 10.92 -0.30 6.92
CA LEU A 17 10.25 0.97 6.69
C LEU A 17 8.84 0.70 6.14
N ASP A 18 7.81 1.17 6.83
CA ASP A 18 6.41 1.18 6.38
C ASP A 18 6.06 2.57 5.87
N VAL A 19 5.87 2.71 4.55
CA VAL A 19 5.67 4.00 3.86
C VAL A 19 4.19 4.24 3.58
N GLY A 20 3.65 5.34 4.11
CA GLY A 20 2.22 5.60 4.10
C GLY A 20 1.51 4.62 5.04
N CYS A 21 1.99 4.52 6.27
CA CYS A 21 1.58 3.50 7.23
C CYS A 21 0.11 3.63 7.67
N GLY A 22 -0.51 4.80 7.48
CA GLY A 22 -1.88 5.07 7.95
C GLY A 22 -2.03 4.76 9.44
N THR A 23 -2.98 3.90 9.80
CA THR A 23 -3.22 3.46 11.19
C THR A 23 -2.30 2.33 11.66
N GLY A 24 -1.22 2.03 10.93
CA GLY A 24 -0.15 1.11 11.38
C GLY A 24 -0.44 -0.37 11.19
N PHE A 25 -1.37 -0.75 10.30
CA PHE A 25 -1.74 -2.17 10.10
C PHE A 25 -0.54 -3.04 9.67
N ILE A 26 0.25 -2.59 8.71
CA ILE A 26 1.45 -3.31 8.24
C ILE A 26 2.54 -3.26 9.31
N SER A 27 2.76 -2.10 9.90
CA SER A 27 3.73 -1.92 11.00
C SER A 27 3.52 -2.93 12.13
N LEU A 28 2.27 -3.14 12.54
CA LEU A 28 1.91 -4.13 13.57
C LEU A 28 2.21 -5.57 13.15
N ILE A 29 2.02 -5.93 11.88
CA ILE A 29 2.34 -7.28 11.40
C ILE A 29 3.84 -7.54 11.53
N PHE A 30 4.68 -6.58 11.10
CA PHE A 30 6.13 -6.70 11.21
C PHE A 30 6.62 -6.68 12.66
N ALA A 31 6.05 -5.82 13.52
CA ALA A 31 6.36 -5.78 14.93
C ALA A 31 6.04 -7.11 15.65
N LYS A 32 4.90 -7.74 15.33
CA LYS A 32 4.49 -9.06 15.87
C LYS A 32 5.46 -10.19 15.52
N ILE A 33 6.17 -10.11 14.40
CA ILE A 33 7.16 -11.11 14.02
C ILE A 33 8.58 -10.74 14.48
N GLY A 34 8.71 -9.68 15.30
CA GLY A 34 9.96 -9.31 15.97
C GLY A 34 10.85 -8.33 15.21
N CYS A 35 10.35 -7.68 14.16
CA CYS A 35 11.09 -6.66 13.44
C CYS A 35 11.10 -5.31 14.19
N GLU A 36 12.16 -4.51 13.95
CA GLU A 36 12.18 -3.08 14.25
C GLU A 36 11.51 -2.33 13.11
N VAL A 37 10.48 -1.53 13.41
CA VAL A 37 9.70 -0.83 12.38
C VAL A 37 9.84 0.68 12.53
N ILE A 38 10.20 1.34 11.44
CA ILE A 38 9.97 2.78 11.25
C ILE A 38 8.75 2.92 10.35
N ALA A 39 7.75 3.67 10.79
CA ALA A 39 6.50 3.89 10.11
C ALA A 39 6.34 5.37 9.80
N ILE A 40 6.22 5.71 8.52
CA ILE A 40 6.07 7.09 8.08
C ILE A 40 4.71 7.33 7.43
N ASP A 41 4.15 8.51 7.70
CA ASP A 41 2.96 9.03 7.04
C ASP A 41 3.03 10.55 7.02
N ASN A 42 2.39 11.21 6.06
CA ASN A 42 2.29 12.66 6.00
C ASN A 42 1.07 13.22 6.76
N ASN A 43 0.26 12.35 7.35
CA ASN A 43 -0.93 12.69 8.13
C ASN A 43 -0.72 12.42 9.62
N ILE A 44 -0.56 13.49 10.40
CA ILE A 44 -0.34 13.39 11.85
C ILE A 44 -1.50 12.72 12.60
N ALA A 45 -2.74 12.83 12.10
CA ALA A 45 -3.89 12.18 12.75
C ALA A 45 -3.81 10.65 12.57
N MET A 46 -3.35 10.17 11.42
CA MET A 46 -3.10 8.75 11.18
C MET A 46 -2.00 8.21 12.10
N LEU A 47 -0.89 8.94 12.24
CA LEU A 47 0.20 8.54 13.14
C LEU A 47 -0.22 8.48 14.60
N LYS A 48 -1.02 9.45 15.06
CA LYS A 48 -1.58 9.43 16.42
C LYS A 48 -2.48 8.21 16.64
N ALA A 49 -3.34 7.90 15.69
CA ALA A 49 -4.20 6.71 15.75
C ALA A 49 -3.36 5.41 15.75
N ALA A 50 -2.34 5.34 14.88
CA ALA A 50 -1.43 4.20 14.81
C ALA A 50 -0.66 3.97 16.13
N ALA A 51 -0.14 5.04 16.72
CA ALA A 51 0.57 4.97 18.00
C ALA A 51 -0.36 4.46 19.12
N LYS A 52 -1.58 4.99 19.22
CA LYS A 52 -2.58 4.54 20.19
C LYS A 52 -2.92 3.05 20.03
N ILE A 53 -3.20 2.60 18.80
CA ILE A 53 -3.49 1.19 18.52
C ILE A 53 -2.29 0.31 18.87
N SER A 54 -1.07 0.76 18.57
CA SER A 54 0.16 0.02 18.87
C SER A 54 0.42 -0.08 20.38
N GLU A 55 0.09 0.95 21.14
CA GLU A 55 0.15 0.97 22.60
C GLU A 55 -0.84 -0.03 23.20
N GLU A 56 -2.11 0.04 22.79
CA GLU A 56 -3.17 -0.87 23.24
C GLU A 56 -2.85 -2.35 22.96
N LEU A 57 -2.11 -2.62 21.88
CA LEU A 57 -1.69 -3.96 21.50
C LEU A 57 -0.30 -4.35 22.06
N GLY A 58 0.38 -3.47 22.80
CA GLY A 58 1.69 -3.75 23.42
C GLY A 58 2.89 -3.74 22.46
N PHE A 59 2.79 -3.09 21.31
CA PHE A 59 3.85 -3.04 20.29
C PHE A 59 4.48 -1.65 20.09
N LEU A 60 4.10 -0.65 20.88
CA LEU A 60 4.61 0.72 20.69
C LEU A 60 6.14 0.80 20.78
N ASN A 61 6.76 -0.02 21.63
CA ASN A 61 8.23 -0.07 21.78
C ASN A 61 8.97 -0.72 20.58
N LYS A 62 8.25 -1.27 19.62
CA LYS A 62 8.81 -1.89 18.40
C LYS A 62 8.60 -1.03 17.15
N ILE A 63 7.81 0.04 17.24
CA ILE A 63 7.42 0.87 16.09
C ILE A 63 7.75 2.33 16.41
N THR A 64 8.57 2.94 15.56
CA THR A 64 8.84 4.39 15.60
C THR A 64 8.00 5.07 14.54
N PHE A 65 7.06 5.92 14.96
CA PHE A 65 6.20 6.70 14.06
C PHE A 65 6.84 8.06 13.76
N MET A 66 6.91 8.43 12.47
CA MET A 66 7.53 9.70 12.03
C MET A 66 6.65 10.40 11.00
N LEU A 67 6.41 11.71 11.21
CA LEU A 67 5.76 12.55 10.22
C LEU A 67 6.78 12.87 9.11
N LYS A 68 6.63 12.24 7.94
CA LYS A 68 7.53 12.39 6.80
C LYS A 68 6.80 12.28 5.48
N ASP A 69 7.35 12.97 4.47
CA ASP A 69 6.95 12.82 3.09
C ASP A 69 7.72 11.64 2.45
N ALA A 70 6.98 10.74 1.81
CA ALA A 70 7.54 9.60 1.09
C ALA A 70 8.41 10.00 -0.12
N GLU A 71 8.21 11.21 -0.65
CA GLU A 71 8.96 11.73 -1.80
C GLU A 71 10.25 12.46 -1.40
N SER A 72 10.47 12.67 -0.10
CA SER A 72 11.63 13.38 0.44
C SER A 72 12.10 12.75 1.75
N MET A 73 12.47 11.48 1.67
CA MET A 73 12.94 10.73 2.83
C MET A 73 14.43 11.01 3.09
N ASP A 74 14.73 11.61 4.23
CA ASP A 74 16.09 11.95 4.68
C ASP A 74 16.79 10.78 5.41
N PHE A 75 16.48 9.54 5.03
CA PHE A 75 17.19 8.35 5.51
C PHE A 75 18.50 8.14 4.77
N THR A 76 19.49 7.63 5.48
CA THR A 76 20.79 7.23 4.92
C THR A 76 20.59 6.08 3.92
N ASP A 77 21.46 6.01 2.91
CA ASP A 77 21.51 4.90 1.97
C ASP A 77 21.72 3.56 2.69
N ASN A 78 21.19 2.49 2.14
CA ASN A 78 21.38 1.12 2.66
C ASN A 78 21.03 0.95 4.15
N THR A 79 19.92 1.55 4.59
CA THR A 79 19.47 1.54 5.98
C THR A 79 18.51 0.40 6.29
N PHE A 80 17.60 0.07 5.36
CA PHE A 80 16.50 -0.84 5.62
C PHE A 80 16.70 -2.21 4.97
N ASP A 81 16.29 -3.25 5.68
CA ASP A 81 16.24 -4.61 5.16
C ASP A 81 15.01 -4.83 4.28
N THR A 82 13.90 -4.17 4.63
CA THR A 82 12.66 -4.19 3.85
C THR A 82 12.00 -2.82 3.85
N VAL A 83 11.48 -2.41 2.68
CA VAL A 83 10.57 -1.27 2.53
C VAL A 83 9.22 -1.80 2.08
N VAL A 84 8.16 -1.39 2.76
CA VAL A 84 6.80 -1.84 2.46
C VAL A 84 5.84 -0.66 2.35
N SER A 85 4.87 -0.78 1.48
CA SER A 85 3.71 0.12 1.42
C SER A 85 2.44 -0.68 1.15
N ARG A 86 1.33 -0.23 1.70
CA ARG A 86 0.02 -0.82 1.45
C ARG A 86 -1.04 0.24 1.22
N HIS A 87 -1.65 0.22 0.03
CA HIS A 87 -2.76 1.10 -0.35
C HIS A 87 -2.45 2.60 -0.25
N ALA A 88 -1.17 2.98 -0.34
CA ALA A 88 -0.72 4.37 -0.26
C ALA A 88 0.05 4.82 -1.50
N PHE A 89 0.70 3.90 -2.21
CA PHE A 89 1.61 4.25 -3.31
C PHE A 89 0.91 5.02 -4.45
N TRP A 90 -0.35 4.71 -4.74
CA TRP A 90 -1.13 5.38 -5.77
C TRP A 90 -1.42 6.87 -5.48
N LEU A 91 -1.25 7.31 -4.22
CA LEU A 91 -1.48 8.68 -3.76
C LEU A 91 -0.27 9.61 -3.96
N PHE A 92 0.90 9.08 -4.32
CA PHE A 92 2.11 9.89 -4.43
C PHE A 92 2.11 10.74 -5.70
N ASN A 93 2.58 11.99 -5.59
CA ASN A 93 2.68 12.92 -6.72
C ASN A 93 3.84 12.58 -7.65
N ASN A 94 4.91 11.99 -7.13
CA ASN A 94 6.05 11.55 -7.92
C ASN A 94 6.42 10.08 -7.64
N PRO A 95 5.58 9.11 -8.05
CA PRO A 95 5.77 7.70 -7.71
C PRO A 95 7.06 7.11 -8.28
N LYS A 96 7.58 7.65 -9.40
CA LYS A 96 8.88 7.23 -9.94
C LYS A 96 10.03 7.63 -8.99
N LYS A 97 10.00 8.83 -8.44
CA LYS A 97 10.97 9.29 -7.43
C LYS A 97 10.90 8.43 -6.17
N VAL A 98 9.71 8.06 -5.74
CA VAL A 98 9.52 7.21 -4.56
C VAL A 98 10.17 5.83 -4.74
N TYR A 99 10.03 5.18 -5.90
CA TYR A 99 10.76 3.93 -6.17
C TYR A 99 12.28 4.12 -6.16
N GLY A 100 12.79 5.26 -6.66
CA GLY A 100 14.20 5.62 -6.58
C GLY A 100 14.70 5.76 -5.14
N GLU A 101 13.91 6.43 -4.29
CA GLU A 101 14.20 6.55 -2.86
C GLU A 101 14.18 5.19 -2.14
N TRP A 102 13.18 4.34 -2.41
CA TRP A 102 13.13 2.99 -1.85
C TRP A 102 14.37 2.19 -2.24
N TYR A 103 14.78 2.26 -3.51
CA TYR A 103 16.01 1.59 -3.97
C TYR A 103 17.23 2.13 -3.23
N ARG A 104 17.36 3.45 -3.07
CA ARG A 104 18.49 4.09 -2.40
C ARG A 104 18.64 3.63 -0.95
N ILE A 105 17.54 3.66 -0.18
CA ILE A 105 17.54 3.37 1.25
C ILE A 105 17.55 1.87 1.60
N LEU A 106 17.20 0.99 0.66
CA LEU A 106 17.32 -0.46 0.85
C LEU A 106 18.78 -0.89 0.87
N LYS A 107 19.12 -1.82 1.75
CA LYS A 107 20.40 -2.52 1.75
C LYS A 107 20.54 -3.39 0.48
N SER A 108 21.77 -3.75 0.12
CA SER A 108 22.02 -4.77 -0.92
C SER A 108 21.34 -6.09 -0.52
N GLY A 109 20.56 -6.67 -1.43
CA GLY A 109 19.70 -7.83 -1.17
C GLY A 109 18.45 -7.53 -0.33
N GLY A 110 18.21 -6.26 0.01
CA GLY A 110 17.00 -5.83 0.68
C GLY A 110 15.76 -5.92 -0.23
N CYS A 111 14.59 -6.03 0.37
CA CYS A 111 13.33 -6.34 -0.31
C CYS A 111 12.36 -5.15 -0.29
N MET A 112 11.71 -4.91 -1.41
CA MET A 112 10.57 -3.99 -1.53
C MET A 112 9.28 -4.79 -1.68
N LEU A 113 8.21 -4.36 -0.97
CA LEU A 113 6.85 -4.89 -1.05
C LEU A 113 5.88 -3.74 -1.27
N ASN A 114 5.23 -3.67 -2.42
CA ASN A 114 4.18 -2.69 -2.70
C ASN A 114 2.85 -3.41 -2.96
N LEU A 115 1.95 -3.34 -1.98
CA LEU A 115 0.60 -3.90 -2.04
C LEU A 115 -0.38 -2.78 -2.40
N ASP A 116 -0.91 -2.79 -3.61
CA ASP A 116 -1.77 -1.71 -4.09
C ASP A 116 -2.88 -2.21 -5.03
N ALA A 117 -3.63 -1.29 -5.62
CA ALA A 117 -4.68 -1.58 -6.60
C ALA A 117 -4.81 -0.46 -7.64
N ASN A 118 -5.52 -0.76 -8.72
CA ASN A 118 -6.02 0.26 -9.64
C ASN A 118 -7.31 0.88 -9.08
N TRP A 119 -7.16 1.73 -8.05
CA TRP A 119 -8.27 2.26 -7.25
C TRP A 119 -9.30 3.04 -8.05
N LEU A 120 -8.90 3.72 -9.13
CA LEU A 120 -9.79 4.46 -10.02
C LEU A 120 -10.21 3.68 -11.28
N PHE A 121 -9.88 2.39 -11.36
CA PHE A 121 -10.26 1.54 -12.49
C PHE A 121 -11.77 1.59 -12.81
N PRO A 122 -12.70 1.63 -11.82
CA PRO A 122 -14.12 1.80 -12.07
C PRO A 122 -14.49 3.06 -12.87
N PHE A 123 -13.60 4.06 -12.89
CA PHE A 123 -13.83 5.36 -13.54
C PHE A 123 -13.07 5.52 -14.86
N TRP A 124 -12.44 4.44 -15.38
CA TRP A 124 -11.70 4.48 -16.65
C TRP A 124 -12.61 4.40 -17.88
N GLY A 125 -13.85 3.91 -17.73
CA GLY A 125 -14.82 3.81 -18.80
C GLY A 125 -16.19 3.38 -18.32
N GLU A 126 -17.17 3.43 -19.22
CA GLU A 126 -18.58 3.16 -18.88
C GLU A 126 -18.83 1.68 -18.49
N GLU A 127 -18.11 0.75 -19.10
CA GLU A 127 -18.22 -0.68 -18.75
C GLU A 127 -17.78 -0.94 -17.31
N GLN A 128 -16.61 -0.41 -16.92
CA GLN A 128 -16.08 -0.52 -15.57
C GLN A 128 -17.00 0.16 -14.54
N ALA A 129 -17.51 1.35 -14.88
CA ALA A 129 -18.44 2.08 -14.03
C ALA A 129 -19.77 1.32 -13.85
N LYS A 130 -20.25 0.62 -14.88
CA LYS A 130 -21.45 -0.23 -14.79
C LYS A 130 -21.26 -1.38 -13.81
N HIS A 131 -20.14 -2.08 -13.90
CA HIS A 131 -19.82 -3.17 -12.96
C HIS A 131 -19.73 -2.65 -11.53
N PHE A 132 -19.05 -1.53 -11.31
CA PHE A 132 -18.92 -0.91 -10.00
C PHE A 132 -20.28 -0.54 -9.39
N ARG A 133 -21.15 0.13 -10.16
CA ARG A 133 -22.53 0.45 -9.71
C ARG A 133 -23.33 -0.81 -9.37
N SER A 134 -23.22 -1.87 -10.17
CA SER A 134 -23.87 -3.15 -9.88
C SER A 134 -23.39 -3.75 -8.54
N ASP A 135 -22.10 -3.66 -8.24
CA ASP A 135 -21.55 -4.12 -6.97
C ASP A 135 -22.03 -3.27 -5.79
N GLU A 136 -22.14 -1.94 -5.96
CA GLU A 136 -22.71 -1.05 -4.95
C GLU A 136 -24.18 -1.36 -4.66
N ASP A 137 -24.98 -1.67 -5.69
CA ASP A 137 -26.37 -2.09 -5.52
C ASP A 137 -26.48 -3.40 -4.70
N ILE A 138 -25.61 -4.38 -4.99
CA ILE A 138 -25.58 -5.64 -4.24
C ILE A 138 -25.15 -5.41 -2.79
N LEU A 139 -24.12 -4.59 -2.58
CA LEU A 139 -23.64 -4.23 -1.24
C LEU A 139 -24.71 -3.53 -0.41
N THR A 140 -25.38 -2.55 -1.01
CA THR A 140 -26.46 -1.80 -0.36
C THR A 140 -27.62 -2.71 0.03
N LYS A 141 -28.03 -3.64 -0.85
CA LYS A 141 -29.09 -4.61 -0.56
C LYS A 141 -28.72 -5.57 0.57
N ARG A 142 -27.44 -5.99 0.62
CA ARG A 142 -26.98 -7.04 1.55
C ARG A 142 -26.54 -6.52 2.90
N TYR A 143 -25.94 -5.33 2.94
CA TYR A 143 -25.28 -4.78 4.13
C TYR A 143 -25.82 -3.41 4.57
N GLY A 144 -26.78 -2.84 3.83
CA GLY A 144 -27.29 -1.50 4.06
C GLY A 144 -26.48 -0.41 3.35
N THR A 145 -26.97 0.82 3.43
CA THR A 145 -26.30 1.99 2.82
C THR A 145 -24.97 2.27 3.52
N PHE A 146 -23.93 2.45 2.74
CA PHE A 146 -22.60 2.84 3.20
C PHE A 146 -22.08 4.02 2.39
N ARG A 147 -21.11 4.75 2.93
CA ARG A 147 -20.40 5.82 2.24
C ARG A 147 -18.90 5.63 2.43
N ASP A 148 -18.15 5.92 1.39
CA ASP A 148 -16.71 6.01 1.40
C ASP A 148 -16.26 7.18 0.51
N TYR A 149 -14.95 7.31 0.28
CA TYR A 149 -14.37 8.40 -0.50
C TYR A 149 -14.84 8.45 -1.97
N TYR A 150 -15.35 7.35 -2.56
CA TYR A 150 -15.91 7.36 -3.92
C TYR A 150 -17.21 8.14 -4.02
N HIS A 151 -17.87 8.41 -2.90
CA HIS A 151 -19.10 9.22 -2.82
C HIS A 151 -18.82 10.70 -2.56
N ASP A 152 -17.56 11.07 -2.33
CA ASP A 152 -17.13 12.45 -2.13
C ASP A 152 -16.61 13.02 -3.46
N LYS A 153 -17.39 13.95 -4.04
CA LYS A 153 -17.07 14.53 -5.37
C LYS A 153 -15.77 15.32 -5.36
N ASP A 154 -15.49 16.06 -4.29
CA ASP A 154 -14.31 16.91 -4.21
C ASP A 154 -13.07 16.05 -4.05
N MET A 155 -13.10 15.07 -3.17
CA MET A 155 -12.04 14.09 -3.02
C MET A 155 -11.79 13.31 -4.32
N MET A 156 -12.84 12.87 -5.01
CA MET A 156 -12.70 12.17 -6.29
C MET A 156 -12.10 13.07 -7.39
N ASN A 157 -12.42 14.36 -7.40
CA ASN A 157 -11.82 15.29 -8.34
C ASN A 157 -10.31 15.46 -8.10
N GLU A 158 -9.86 15.47 -6.86
CA GLU A 158 -8.43 15.48 -6.54
C GLU A 158 -7.75 14.14 -6.90
N PHE A 159 -8.35 13.02 -6.56
CA PHE A 159 -7.81 11.71 -6.91
C PHE A 159 -7.61 11.50 -8.42
N LYS A 160 -8.53 12.00 -9.24
CA LYS A 160 -8.42 11.92 -10.70
C LYS A 160 -7.21 12.68 -11.27
N LYS A 161 -6.64 13.62 -10.54
CA LYS A 161 -5.45 14.39 -10.94
C LYS A 161 -4.13 13.67 -10.62
N LEU A 162 -4.16 12.64 -9.77
CA LEU A 162 -2.96 11.92 -9.36
C LEU A 162 -2.31 11.17 -10.54
N PRO A 163 -0.97 11.08 -10.57
CA PRO A 163 -0.23 10.51 -11.70
C PRO A 163 -0.62 9.08 -12.07
N LEU A 164 -1.00 8.27 -11.08
CA LEU A 164 -1.31 6.85 -11.29
C LEU A 164 -2.80 6.55 -11.51
N SER A 165 -3.66 7.56 -11.50
CA SER A 165 -5.12 7.39 -11.54
C SER A 165 -5.65 6.68 -12.78
N TYR A 166 -4.96 6.84 -13.91
CA TYR A 166 -5.33 6.24 -15.20
C TYR A 166 -4.18 5.43 -15.81
N ILE A 167 -3.22 5.05 -14.99
CA ILE A 167 -2.08 4.21 -15.40
C ILE A 167 -2.38 2.76 -15.06
N LYS A 168 -2.23 1.88 -16.05
CA LYS A 168 -2.39 0.45 -15.85
C LYS A 168 -1.24 -0.11 -15.01
N ARG A 169 -1.56 -0.53 -13.82
CA ARG A 169 -0.68 -1.17 -12.87
C ARG A 169 -1.10 -2.64 -12.70
N PRO A 170 -0.19 -3.54 -12.44
CA PRO A 170 1.22 -3.36 -12.05
C PRO A 170 2.23 -3.31 -13.22
N GLU A 171 1.78 -3.26 -14.48
CA GLU A 171 2.70 -3.26 -15.63
C GLU A 171 3.61 -2.02 -15.62
N TRP A 172 3.07 -0.87 -15.23
CA TRP A 172 3.87 0.35 -15.04
C TRP A 172 4.91 0.18 -13.93
N ASP A 173 4.51 -0.43 -12.80
CA ASP A 173 5.42 -0.70 -11.67
C ASP A 173 6.58 -1.58 -12.09
N LEU A 174 6.31 -2.66 -12.83
CA LEU A 174 7.34 -3.56 -13.38
C LEU A 174 8.37 -2.81 -14.21
N LYS A 175 7.89 -1.90 -15.09
CA LYS A 175 8.77 -1.08 -15.94
C LYS A 175 9.66 -0.20 -15.08
N ILE A 176 9.07 0.56 -14.15
CA ILE A 176 9.81 1.52 -13.32
C ILE A 176 10.78 0.80 -12.37
N CYS A 177 10.38 -0.31 -11.78
CA CYS A 177 11.29 -1.11 -10.94
C CYS A 177 12.53 -1.56 -11.72
N LYS A 178 12.37 -2.05 -12.97
CA LYS A 178 13.50 -2.40 -13.85
C LYS A 178 14.38 -1.20 -14.17
N GLU A 179 13.79 -0.06 -14.55
CA GLU A 179 14.51 1.18 -14.84
C GLU A 179 15.27 1.71 -13.61
N THR A 180 14.76 1.49 -12.40
CA THR A 180 15.38 1.89 -11.13
C THR A 180 16.56 0.98 -10.76
N GLY A 181 16.60 -0.25 -11.26
CA GLY A 181 17.67 -1.21 -11.00
C GLY A 181 17.27 -2.36 -10.07
N PHE A 182 16.00 -2.46 -9.68
CA PHE A 182 15.49 -3.61 -8.92
C PHE A 182 15.63 -4.92 -9.71
N LYS A 183 15.91 -5.99 -8.99
CA LYS A 183 16.07 -7.36 -9.51
C LYS A 183 15.00 -8.29 -8.89
N GLU A 184 14.95 -9.52 -9.39
CA GLU A 184 14.03 -10.55 -8.87
C GLU A 184 12.59 -9.98 -8.66
N ILE A 185 12.06 -9.30 -9.70
CA ILE A 185 10.77 -8.63 -9.60
C ILE A 185 9.66 -9.68 -9.78
N GLU A 186 8.89 -9.89 -8.73
CA GLU A 186 7.72 -10.76 -8.71
C GLU A 186 6.46 -9.90 -8.67
N ILE A 187 5.45 -10.26 -9.47
CA ILE A 187 4.13 -9.64 -9.46
C ILE A 187 3.09 -10.72 -9.20
N GLU A 188 2.24 -10.49 -8.21
CA GLU A 188 1.09 -11.34 -7.94
C GLU A 188 -0.20 -10.52 -8.03
N THR A 189 -1.12 -10.95 -8.91
CA THR A 189 -2.50 -10.45 -8.87
C THR A 189 -3.25 -11.18 -7.77
N LEU A 190 -3.88 -10.42 -6.89
CA LEU A 190 -4.47 -10.98 -5.68
C LEU A 190 -5.94 -11.37 -5.91
N ALA A 191 -6.27 -12.63 -5.65
CA ALA A 191 -7.64 -13.07 -5.57
C ALA A 191 -8.27 -12.51 -4.29
N GLN A 192 -9.15 -11.53 -4.44
CA GLN A 192 -9.69 -10.75 -3.32
C GLN A 192 -10.46 -11.63 -2.33
N GLU A 193 -11.19 -12.64 -2.83
CA GLU A 193 -11.95 -13.58 -2.02
C GLU A 193 -11.08 -14.40 -1.07
N LYS A 194 -9.81 -14.59 -1.40
CA LYS A 194 -8.84 -15.33 -0.57
C LYS A 194 -8.37 -14.52 0.64
N TYR A 195 -8.33 -13.20 0.53
CA TYR A 195 -7.64 -12.35 1.51
C TYR A 195 -8.57 -11.39 2.26
N TRP A 196 -9.77 -11.16 1.76
CA TRP A 196 -10.72 -10.19 2.29
C TRP A 196 -12.01 -10.87 2.72
N ASN A 197 -12.73 -10.24 3.65
CA ASN A 197 -14.08 -10.70 3.98
C ASN A 197 -15.06 -10.41 2.82
N SER A 198 -16.23 -11.03 2.86
CA SER A 198 -17.19 -10.97 1.75
C SER A 198 -17.63 -9.54 1.37
N PHE A 199 -17.70 -8.62 2.34
CA PHE A 199 -18.01 -7.21 2.07
C PHE A 199 -16.87 -6.56 1.28
N MET A 200 -15.64 -6.65 1.76
CA MET A 200 -14.46 -6.03 1.14
C MET A 200 -14.14 -6.67 -0.22
N ALA A 201 -14.29 -7.98 -0.36
CA ALA A 201 -14.08 -8.68 -1.62
C ALA A 201 -15.06 -8.17 -2.69
N LEU A 202 -16.33 -8.00 -2.35
CA LEU A 202 -17.34 -7.46 -3.25
C LEU A 202 -17.11 -5.96 -3.52
N ARG A 203 -16.78 -5.17 -2.47
CA ARG A 203 -16.54 -3.73 -2.58
C ARG A 203 -15.42 -3.37 -3.56
N TYR A 204 -14.37 -4.17 -3.58
CA TYR A 204 -13.19 -3.90 -4.39
C TYR A 204 -13.04 -4.86 -5.58
N ARG A 205 -14.08 -5.64 -5.90
CA ARG A 205 -14.06 -6.65 -7.00
C ARG A 205 -13.65 -6.06 -8.34
N THR A 206 -14.08 -4.83 -8.62
CA THR A 206 -13.76 -4.10 -9.86
C THR A 206 -12.42 -3.36 -9.82
N MET A 207 -11.67 -3.46 -8.72
CA MET A 207 -10.38 -2.79 -8.54
C MET A 207 -9.27 -3.84 -8.44
N PRO A 208 -8.61 -4.21 -9.56
CA PRO A 208 -7.56 -5.22 -9.53
C PRO A 208 -6.49 -4.89 -8.51
N THR A 209 -6.36 -5.74 -7.50
CA THR A 209 -5.34 -5.64 -6.46
C THR A 209 -4.13 -6.50 -6.82
N PHE A 210 -2.95 -6.03 -6.47
CA PHE A 210 -1.69 -6.69 -6.78
C PHE A 210 -0.64 -6.45 -5.70
N LEU A 211 0.34 -7.33 -5.68
CA LEU A 211 1.58 -7.17 -4.95
C LEU A 211 2.74 -7.08 -5.94
N VAL A 212 3.59 -6.10 -5.78
CA VAL A 212 4.91 -6.02 -6.41
C VAL A 212 5.96 -6.28 -5.34
N LYS A 213 6.80 -7.30 -5.55
CA LYS A 213 7.93 -7.63 -4.72
C LYS A 213 9.19 -7.55 -5.56
N ALA A 214 10.25 -6.93 -5.05
CA ALA A 214 11.51 -6.81 -5.77
C ALA A 214 12.69 -6.70 -4.80
N LYS A 215 13.90 -7.03 -5.26
CA LYS A 215 15.15 -6.92 -4.49
C LYS A 215 16.07 -5.86 -5.08
N LYS A 216 16.83 -5.19 -4.18
CA LYS A 216 17.95 -4.34 -4.57
C LYS A 216 19.18 -5.14 -4.92
#